data_99f4c1ca2eab676a0825a4b773b0401d
#
_entry.id   99f4c1ca2eab676a0825a4b773b0401d
#
_cell.length_a   1.000
_cell.length_b   1.000
_cell.length_c   1.000
_cell.angle_alpha   90.00
_cell.angle_beta   90.00
_cell.angle_gamma   90.00
#
_symmetry.space_group_name_H-M   'P 1'
#
loop_
_entity.id
_entity.type
_entity.pdbx_description
1 polymer ?
#
loop_
_entity_poly.entity_id
_entity_poly.type
_entity_poly.pdbx_seq_one_letter_code
_entity_poly.pdbx_strand_id
1 'polypeptide(L)'
;MLSFSASSQESHLVISASGGDVYNTSGSISTSIGQIVYTSSSNSIGAISHGIEQANKSMVSLTVNLNVFLDGYYKNNSSPALMRPARYTNLLESGSLNPGAASDVDLITVELIRPSNLNAVAYSATSILQTNGTVRCNFPTNSLFGSYYIVVKHRAAIPIWSANPITLSAATTYNFSNNLANVYSGGDVSVPTMHTINSGLYGMWMGEMIDDDYLDAVDYASLETDINLSQYGGLYLLDGDLNGDSYVDATDYGSVFDYNSNQGVYTHRPF
;
A
#
# COMPACT_ATOMS: atom_id res chain seq x y z
N MET A 1 -49.56 -39.35 -53.30
CA MET A 1 -49.24 -39.31 -51.86
C MET A 1 -48.36 -38.05 -51.68
N LEU A 2 -48.97 -36.93 -51.30
CA LEU A 2 -48.28 -35.67 -51.11
C LEU A 2 -47.86 -35.58 -49.62
N SER A 3 -46.58 -35.51 -49.33
CA SER A 3 -46.05 -35.27 -47.99
C SER A 3 -45.91 -33.77 -47.77
N PHE A 4 -46.70 -33.21 -46.86
CA PHE A 4 -46.48 -31.87 -46.36
C PHE A 4 -45.46 -31.96 -45.21
N SER A 5 -44.30 -31.34 -45.37
CA SER A 5 -43.40 -31.05 -44.27
C SER A 5 -43.77 -29.66 -43.70
N ALA A 6 -44.27 -29.64 -42.47
CA ALA A 6 -44.48 -28.42 -41.71
C ALA A 6 -43.11 -28.03 -41.13
N SER A 7 -42.55 -26.91 -41.59
CA SER A 7 -41.44 -26.25 -40.89
C SER A 7 -42.03 -25.37 -39.80
N SER A 8 -41.81 -25.69 -38.55
CA SER A 8 -42.07 -24.78 -37.45
C SER A 8 -41.06 -23.63 -37.51
N GLN A 9 -41.52 -22.46 -37.87
CA GLN A 9 -40.79 -21.24 -37.64
C GLN A 9 -40.88 -20.93 -36.13
N GLU A 10 -39.81 -21.23 -35.41
CA GLU A 10 -39.64 -20.63 -34.08
C GLU A 10 -39.42 -19.14 -34.29
N SER A 11 -40.41 -18.34 -33.96
CA SER A 11 -40.26 -16.91 -33.85
C SER A 11 -39.43 -16.62 -32.59
N HIS A 12 -38.15 -16.49 -32.77
CA HIS A 12 -37.31 -15.93 -31.71
C HIS A 12 -37.75 -14.48 -31.49
N LEU A 13 -38.42 -14.24 -30.38
CA LEU A 13 -38.65 -12.89 -29.90
C LEU A 13 -37.32 -12.29 -29.54
N VAL A 14 -36.68 -11.57 -30.45
CA VAL A 14 -35.48 -10.82 -30.17
C VAL A 14 -35.92 -9.56 -29.40
N ILE A 15 -35.85 -9.61 -28.10
CA ILE A 15 -35.89 -8.42 -27.27
C ILE A 15 -34.54 -7.72 -27.46
N SER A 16 -34.52 -6.70 -28.32
CA SER A 16 -33.34 -5.88 -28.47
C SER A 16 -33.10 -5.12 -27.17
N ALA A 17 -31.94 -5.35 -26.52
CA ALA A 17 -31.51 -4.52 -25.42
C ALA A 17 -31.37 -3.08 -25.92
N SER A 18 -32.04 -2.17 -25.27
CA SER A 18 -31.89 -0.73 -25.49
C SER A 18 -31.38 -0.10 -24.20
N GLY A 19 -30.37 0.71 -24.30
CA GLY A 19 -29.81 1.40 -23.17
C GLY A 19 -29.01 2.61 -23.61
N GLY A 20 -28.63 3.44 -22.69
CA GLY A 20 -27.79 4.60 -22.95
C GLY A 20 -27.11 5.11 -21.70
N ASP A 21 -25.97 5.73 -21.91
CA ASP A 21 -25.15 6.35 -20.86
C ASP A 21 -25.27 7.86 -20.97
N VAL A 22 -25.46 8.49 -19.84
CA VAL A 22 -25.32 9.94 -19.69
C VAL A 22 -24.27 10.18 -18.62
N TYR A 23 -23.25 10.97 -18.94
CA TYR A 23 -22.16 11.29 -18.01
C TYR A 23 -21.86 12.79 -18.03
N ASN A 24 -21.49 13.28 -16.87
CA ASN A 24 -20.96 14.62 -16.69
C ASN A 24 -19.85 14.61 -15.63
N THR A 25 -19.32 15.78 -15.28
CA THR A 25 -18.26 15.92 -14.27
C THR A 25 -18.68 15.49 -12.85
N SER A 26 -19.99 15.29 -12.60
CA SER A 26 -20.53 14.93 -11.28
C SER A 26 -20.96 13.46 -11.17
N GLY A 27 -20.96 12.71 -12.29
CA GLY A 27 -21.33 11.30 -12.29
C GLY A 27 -21.85 10.80 -13.63
N SER A 28 -22.19 9.52 -13.66
CA SER A 28 -22.80 8.86 -14.82
C SER A 28 -24.06 8.11 -14.42
N ILE A 29 -25.03 8.06 -15.33
CA ILE A 29 -26.23 7.24 -15.23
C ILE A 29 -26.28 6.35 -16.46
N SER A 30 -26.35 5.04 -16.24
CA SER A 30 -26.54 4.03 -17.28
C SER A 30 -27.91 3.41 -17.14
N THR A 31 -28.61 3.24 -18.26
CA THR A 31 -29.90 2.56 -18.32
C THR A 31 -29.86 1.42 -19.33
N SER A 32 -30.40 0.25 -18.97
CA SER A 32 -30.58 -0.87 -19.88
C SER A 32 -31.98 -1.49 -19.73
N ILE A 33 -32.55 -1.93 -20.82
CA ILE A 33 -33.87 -2.56 -20.84
C ILE A 33 -33.79 -3.88 -21.64
N GLY A 34 -34.12 -5.00 -21.02
CA GLY A 34 -34.65 -6.15 -21.76
C GLY A 34 -33.73 -7.35 -22.01
N GLN A 35 -32.63 -7.60 -21.33
CA GLN A 35 -31.87 -8.85 -21.50
C GLN A 35 -31.71 -9.64 -20.20
N ILE A 36 -32.07 -10.95 -20.24
CA ILE A 36 -32.10 -11.82 -19.06
C ILE A 36 -30.77 -12.61 -18.89
N VAL A 37 -29.98 -12.74 -19.97
CA VAL A 37 -28.72 -13.51 -19.99
C VAL A 37 -27.58 -12.63 -20.48
N TYR A 38 -26.45 -12.67 -19.80
CA TYR A 38 -25.26 -11.94 -20.21
C TYR A 38 -24.07 -12.87 -20.42
N THR A 39 -23.20 -12.52 -21.33
CA THR A 39 -21.87 -13.12 -21.47
C THR A 39 -20.82 -12.02 -21.49
N SER A 40 -19.69 -12.25 -20.86
CA SER A 40 -18.55 -11.34 -20.90
C SER A 40 -17.31 -12.07 -21.37
N SER A 41 -16.49 -11.38 -22.15
CA SER A 41 -15.15 -11.83 -22.54
C SER A 41 -14.17 -10.68 -22.38
N SER A 42 -13.03 -10.94 -21.76
CA SER A 42 -12.00 -9.94 -21.54
C SER A 42 -10.62 -10.44 -21.96
N ASN A 43 -9.79 -9.54 -22.47
CA ASN A 43 -8.38 -9.80 -22.75
C ASN A 43 -7.54 -8.56 -22.36
N SER A 44 -6.25 -8.61 -22.62
CA SER A 44 -5.31 -7.52 -22.30
C SER A 44 -5.56 -6.20 -23.06
N ILE A 45 -6.46 -6.19 -24.05
CA ILE A 45 -6.74 -5.02 -24.90
C ILE A 45 -8.11 -4.41 -24.54
N GLY A 46 -9.01 -5.18 -23.93
CA GLY A 46 -10.33 -4.72 -23.53
C GLY A 46 -11.28 -5.82 -23.10
N ALA A 47 -12.46 -5.43 -22.68
CA ALA A 47 -13.55 -6.34 -22.32
C ALA A 47 -14.80 -6.04 -23.16
N ILE A 48 -15.50 -7.08 -23.57
CA ILE A 48 -16.80 -7.00 -24.22
C ILE A 48 -17.79 -7.74 -23.33
N SER A 49 -18.88 -7.08 -22.97
CA SER A 49 -20.01 -7.70 -22.28
C SER A 49 -21.28 -7.56 -23.13
N HIS A 50 -22.02 -8.66 -23.24
CA HIS A 50 -23.33 -8.68 -23.84
C HIS A 50 -24.35 -8.99 -22.76
N GLY A 51 -25.40 -8.18 -22.65
CA GLY A 51 -26.45 -8.43 -21.68
C GLY A 51 -26.90 -7.21 -20.91
N ILE A 52 -27.56 -7.45 -19.78
CA ILE A 52 -27.87 -6.38 -18.83
C ILE A 52 -26.59 -5.66 -18.53
N GLU A 53 -26.58 -4.36 -18.73
CA GLU A 53 -25.44 -3.52 -18.42
C GLU A 53 -25.06 -3.72 -16.94
N GLN A 54 -24.12 -4.61 -16.72
CA GLN A 54 -23.39 -4.56 -15.48
C GLN A 54 -22.53 -3.31 -15.62
N ALA A 55 -22.70 -2.38 -14.69
CA ALA A 55 -21.78 -1.28 -14.59
C ALA A 55 -20.39 -1.89 -14.77
N ASN A 56 -19.80 -1.65 -15.94
CA ASN A 56 -18.44 -2.07 -16.21
C ASN A 56 -17.67 -1.30 -15.17
N LYS A 57 -17.43 -1.97 -14.05
CA LYS A 57 -16.53 -1.49 -13.04
C LYS A 57 -15.17 -1.61 -13.69
N SER A 58 -14.95 -0.72 -14.67
CA SER A 58 -13.60 -0.34 -15.03
C SER A 58 -13.00 -0.02 -13.67
N MET A 59 -12.23 -0.92 -13.15
CA MET A 59 -11.45 -0.65 -11.95
C MET A 59 -10.36 0.30 -12.39
N VAL A 60 -10.77 1.55 -12.67
CA VAL A 60 -9.84 2.65 -12.70
C VAL A 60 -9.33 2.70 -11.28
N SER A 61 -8.22 2.06 -11.02
CA SER A 61 -7.58 2.13 -9.72
C SER A 61 -6.93 3.49 -9.61
N LEU A 62 -7.23 4.18 -8.53
CA LEU A 62 -6.47 5.35 -8.13
C LEU A 62 -5.08 4.90 -7.72
N THR A 63 -4.05 5.49 -8.30
CA THR A 63 -2.67 5.20 -7.92
C THR A 63 -2.14 6.29 -6.98
N VAL A 64 -1.62 5.86 -5.83
CA VAL A 64 -0.86 6.70 -4.91
C VAL A 64 0.60 6.27 -4.96
N ASN A 65 1.47 7.17 -5.40
CA ASN A 65 2.91 6.96 -5.43
C ASN A 65 3.54 7.66 -4.24
N LEU A 66 4.26 6.93 -3.43
CA LEU A 66 4.93 7.45 -2.25
C LEU A 66 6.44 7.33 -2.40
N ASN A 67 7.16 8.17 -1.67
CA ASN A 67 8.58 7.99 -1.42
C ASN A 67 8.79 7.96 0.10
N VAL A 68 9.33 6.85 0.59
CA VAL A 68 9.59 6.58 2.00
C VAL A 68 10.84 5.74 2.14
N PHE A 69 11.64 5.99 3.18
CA PHE A 69 12.80 5.20 3.54
C PHE A 69 12.62 4.61 4.93
N LEU A 70 13.22 3.45 5.16
CA LEU A 70 13.40 2.82 6.47
C LEU A 70 14.83 3.11 6.92
N ASP A 71 15.02 3.64 8.12
CA ASP A 71 16.34 4.11 8.55
C ASP A 71 17.37 2.97 8.66
N GLY A 72 16.99 1.85 9.27
CA GLY A 72 17.85 0.71 9.44
C GLY A 72 18.27 0.02 8.13
N TYR A 73 17.42 0.12 7.08
CA TYR A 73 17.73 -0.47 5.78
C TYR A 73 18.55 0.44 4.87
N TYR A 74 18.77 1.69 5.28
CA TYR A 74 19.51 2.64 4.47
C TYR A 74 20.98 2.25 4.29
N LYS A 75 21.45 2.32 3.06
CA LYS A 75 22.85 2.12 2.73
C LYS A 75 23.62 3.42 2.84
N ASN A 76 24.38 3.58 3.90
CA ASN A 76 25.25 4.73 4.04
C ASN A 76 26.19 4.89 2.84
N ASN A 77 26.36 6.14 2.38
CA ASN A 77 27.23 6.50 1.26
C ASN A 77 26.82 5.96 -0.12
N SER A 78 25.58 5.49 -0.31
CA SER A 78 25.09 5.18 -1.65
C SER A 78 24.73 6.47 -2.39
N SER A 79 25.10 6.54 -3.66
CA SER A 79 24.71 7.62 -4.57
C SER A 79 24.25 7.02 -5.91
N PRO A 80 22.94 7.07 -6.25
CA PRO A 80 21.84 7.65 -5.46
C PRO A 80 21.60 6.93 -4.12
N ALA A 81 20.85 7.59 -3.21
CA ALA A 81 20.45 7.01 -1.94
C ALA A 81 19.61 5.73 -2.16
N LEU A 82 20.02 4.65 -1.51
CA LEU A 82 19.36 3.34 -1.66
C LEU A 82 19.25 2.63 -0.32
N MET A 83 18.20 1.81 -0.18
CA MET A 83 18.06 0.82 0.88
C MET A 83 18.64 -0.55 0.47
N ARG A 84 18.86 -1.42 1.46
CA ARG A 84 19.21 -2.82 1.21
C ARG A 84 18.03 -3.53 0.55
N PRO A 85 18.22 -4.31 -0.53
CA PRO A 85 17.16 -5.12 -1.12
C PRO A 85 16.90 -6.34 -0.24
N ALA A 86 15.68 -6.88 -0.32
CA ALA A 86 15.35 -8.18 0.25
C ALA A 86 16.33 -9.25 -0.26
N ARG A 87 16.97 -9.96 0.65
CA ARG A 87 17.94 -11.00 0.28
C ARG A 87 17.29 -12.29 -0.15
N TYR A 88 16.12 -12.58 0.40
CA TYR A 88 15.39 -13.79 0.15
C TYR A 88 14.00 -13.45 -0.38
N THR A 89 13.73 -13.92 -1.57
CA THR A 89 12.46 -13.68 -2.28
C THR A 89 11.25 -14.23 -1.55
N ASN A 90 11.45 -15.21 -0.67
CA ASN A 90 10.38 -15.86 0.09
C ASN A 90 9.71 -14.94 1.12
N LEU A 91 10.34 -13.85 1.51
CA LEU A 91 9.74 -12.83 2.39
C LEU A 91 8.49 -12.19 1.76
N LEU A 92 8.40 -12.21 0.44
CA LEU A 92 7.35 -11.56 -0.34
C LEU A 92 6.34 -12.56 -0.92
N GLU A 93 6.51 -13.86 -0.70
CA GLU A 93 5.66 -14.91 -1.29
C GLU A 93 4.25 -15.00 -0.70
N SER A 94 4.01 -14.47 0.48
CA SER A 94 2.68 -14.53 1.08
C SER A 94 1.74 -13.49 0.50
N GLY A 95 1.25 -13.73 -0.70
CA GLY A 95 0.11 -13.01 -1.21
C GLY A 95 0.31 -12.21 -2.48
N SER A 96 0.38 -12.85 -3.62
CA SER A 96 0.18 -12.24 -4.96
C SER A 96 1.11 -11.09 -5.35
N LEU A 97 2.05 -10.71 -4.53
CA LEU A 97 3.10 -9.76 -4.85
C LEU A 97 4.25 -10.57 -5.43
N ASN A 98 4.63 -10.27 -6.66
CA ASN A 98 5.66 -11.00 -7.37
C ASN A 98 7.03 -10.67 -6.74
N PRO A 99 7.61 -11.57 -5.91
CA PRO A 99 8.87 -11.30 -5.24
C PRO A 99 10.00 -11.49 -6.24
N GLY A 100 11.06 -10.75 -6.09
CA GLY A 100 12.29 -11.11 -6.73
C GLY A 100 12.90 -10.12 -7.69
N ALA A 101 12.42 -8.89 -7.76
CA ALA A 101 13.21 -7.84 -8.39
C ALA A 101 14.37 -7.47 -7.44
N ALA A 102 15.56 -7.25 -8.01
CA ALA A 102 16.72 -6.80 -7.23
C ALA A 102 16.53 -5.44 -6.54
N SER A 103 15.42 -4.77 -6.81
CA SER A 103 15.01 -3.49 -6.23
C SER A 103 14.02 -3.62 -5.08
N ASP A 104 13.50 -4.81 -4.79
CA ASP A 104 12.49 -5.01 -3.75
C ASP A 104 13.15 -5.03 -2.36
N VAL A 105 12.54 -4.31 -1.41
CA VAL A 105 13.05 -4.16 -0.04
C VAL A 105 12.18 -4.91 0.95
N ASP A 106 10.92 -4.48 1.10
CA ASP A 106 9.98 -5.06 2.06
C ASP A 106 8.55 -4.65 1.70
N LEU A 107 7.58 -5.11 2.50
CA LEU A 107 6.18 -4.73 2.39
C LEU A 107 5.88 -3.46 3.19
N ILE A 108 5.12 -2.58 2.57
CA ILE A 108 4.57 -1.39 3.21
C ILE A 108 3.05 -1.44 3.11
N THR A 109 2.38 -1.20 4.22
CA THR A 109 0.94 -0.97 4.25
C THR A 109 0.66 0.53 4.25
N VAL A 110 -0.17 0.97 3.32
CA VAL A 110 -0.61 2.35 3.21
C VAL A 110 -2.10 2.42 3.52
N GLU A 111 -2.44 3.25 4.51
CA GLU A 111 -3.82 3.47 4.93
C GLU A 111 -4.25 4.89 4.58
N LEU A 112 -5.51 5.01 4.16
CA LEU A 112 -6.17 6.29 3.92
C LEU A 112 -7.19 6.51 5.03
N ILE A 113 -6.99 7.54 5.84
CA ILE A 113 -7.81 7.86 7.01
C ILE A 113 -8.50 9.20 6.81
N ARG A 114 -9.83 9.22 6.98
CA ARG A 114 -10.61 10.46 6.82
C ARG A 114 -10.38 11.41 7.98
N PRO A 115 -10.21 12.73 7.75
CA PRO A 115 -10.09 13.71 8.83
C PRO A 115 -11.30 13.74 9.78
N SER A 116 -12.47 13.34 9.29
CA SER A 116 -13.70 13.28 10.06
C SER A 116 -13.80 12.07 11.01
N ASN A 117 -12.94 11.06 10.84
CA ASN A 117 -12.90 9.88 11.70
C ASN A 117 -11.50 9.27 11.69
N LEU A 118 -10.66 9.74 12.58
CA LEU A 118 -9.25 9.37 12.67
C LEU A 118 -9.01 7.95 13.22
N ASN A 119 -10.04 7.34 13.81
CA ASN A 119 -9.95 5.99 14.39
C ASN A 119 -10.39 4.89 13.41
N ALA A 120 -10.74 5.23 12.18
CA ALA A 120 -11.21 4.26 11.21
C ALA A 120 -10.46 4.38 9.89
N VAL A 121 -9.85 3.29 9.48
CA VAL A 121 -9.23 3.15 8.16
C VAL A 121 -10.33 3.12 7.09
N ALA A 122 -10.30 4.08 6.17
CA ALA A 122 -11.25 4.13 5.08
C ALA A 122 -10.85 3.17 3.94
N TYR A 123 -9.56 3.11 3.63
CA TYR A 123 -8.99 2.21 2.63
C TYR A 123 -7.58 1.81 3.06
N SER A 124 -7.19 0.58 2.73
CA SER A 124 -5.83 0.06 2.96
C SER A 124 -5.32 -0.65 1.71
N ALA A 125 -4.04 -0.55 1.46
CA ALA A 125 -3.35 -1.26 0.39
C ALA A 125 -1.93 -1.60 0.84
N THR A 126 -1.51 -2.84 0.58
CA THR A 126 -0.13 -3.27 0.81
C THR A 126 0.61 -3.30 -0.53
N SER A 127 1.85 -2.86 -0.53
CA SER A 127 2.70 -2.81 -1.72
C SER A 127 4.17 -3.03 -1.36
N ILE A 128 4.98 -3.30 -2.36
CA ILE A 128 6.42 -3.49 -2.21
C ILE A 128 7.11 -2.12 -2.17
N LEU A 129 7.92 -1.92 -1.13
CA LEU A 129 8.88 -0.82 -1.03
C LEU A 129 10.10 -1.15 -1.90
N GLN A 130 10.49 -0.21 -2.73
CA GLN A 130 11.66 -0.35 -3.60
C GLN A 130 12.91 0.26 -2.95
N THR A 131 14.10 -0.20 -3.35
CA THR A 131 15.38 0.27 -2.81
C THR A 131 15.59 1.78 -2.91
N ASN A 132 14.96 2.45 -3.85
CA ASN A 132 14.99 3.91 -4.02
C ASN A 132 13.91 4.66 -3.21
N GLY A 133 13.21 3.98 -2.32
CA GLY A 133 12.14 4.53 -1.50
C GLY A 133 10.77 4.60 -2.16
N THR A 134 10.61 4.18 -3.41
CA THR A 134 9.31 4.26 -4.08
C THR A 134 8.37 3.14 -3.63
N VAL A 135 7.11 3.52 -3.40
CA VAL A 135 5.97 2.62 -3.12
C VAL A 135 4.83 3.02 -4.03
N ARG A 136 4.18 2.06 -4.66
CA ARG A 136 3.03 2.30 -5.53
C ARG A 136 1.82 1.51 -5.04
N CYS A 137 0.84 2.20 -4.50
CA CYS A 137 -0.40 1.62 -4.01
C CYS A 137 -1.57 1.94 -4.94
N ASN A 138 -2.45 0.96 -5.13
CA ASN A 138 -3.67 1.13 -5.89
C ASN A 138 -4.88 1.06 -4.94
N PHE A 139 -5.74 2.07 -5.03
CA PHE A 139 -6.96 2.17 -4.25
C PHE A 139 -8.20 2.16 -5.15
N PRO A 140 -9.37 1.78 -4.61
CA PRO A 140 -10.62 1.84 -5.36
C PRO A 140 -10.95 3.27 -5.81
N THR A 141 -11.59 3.42 -6.96
CA THR A 141 -12.00 4.73 -7.51
C THR A 141 -12.95 5.52 -6.64
N ASN A 142 -13.71 4.89 -5.76
CA ASN A 142 -14.56 5.58 -4.80
C ASN A 142 -13.77 6.35 -3.72
N SER A 143 -12.44 6.19 -3.65
CA SER A 143 -11.56 7.05 -2.87
C SER A 143 -11.19 8.36 -3.56
N LEU A 144 -11.44 8.46 -4.88
CA LEU A 144 -11.11 9.61 -5.70
C LEU A 144 -11.81 10.90 -5.19
N PHE A 145 -11.10 12.00 -5.25
CA PHE A 145 -11.53 13.32 -4.74
C PHE A 145 -11.85 13.37 -3.24
N GLY A 146 -11.69 12.27 -2.51
CA GLY A 146 -11.72 12.29 -1.07
C GLY A 146 -10.46 12.94 -0.49
N SER A 147 -10.59 13.54 0.69
CA SER A 147 -9.45 14.06 1.47
C SER A 147 -9.11 13.07 2.56
N TYR A 148 -7.84 12.66 2.63
CA TYR A 148 -7.37 11.65 3.57
C TYR A 148 -6.00 12.00 4.12
N TYR A 149 -5.74 11.66 5.36
CA TYR A 149 -4.38 11.44 5.81
C TYR A 149 -3.85 10.17 5.15
N ILE A 150 -2.63 10.22 4.65
CA ILE A 150 -1.90 9.05 4.19
C ILE A 150 -1.06 8.56 5.35
N VAL A 151 -1.30 7.32 5.78
CA VAL A 151 -0.54 6.69 6.85
C VAL A 151 0.30 5.57 6.24
N VAL A 152 1.56 5.53 6.60
CA VAL A 152 2.49 4.49 6.16
C VAL A 152 2.88 3.66 7.36
N LYS A 153 2.71 2.34 7.22
CA LYS A 153 3.04 1.35 8.25
C LYS A 153 4.02 0.33 7.69
N HIS A 154 4.96 -0.05 8.52
CA HIS A 154 5.86 -1.17 8.30
C HIS A 154 5.87 -2.04 9.56
N ARG A 155 6.08 -3.36 9.42
CA ARG A 155 6.01 -4.35 10.49
C ARG A 155 6.93 -4.06 11.70
N ALA A 156 7.99 -3.32 11.48
CA ALA A 156 9.00 -3.04 12.51
C ALA A 156 9.41 -1.55 12.52
N ALA A 157 8.50 -0.63 12.19
CA ALA A 157 8.81 0.80 12.21
C ALA A 157 7.64 1.62 12.74
N ILE A 158 7.96 2.71 13.42
CA ILE A 158 6.99 3.71 13.87
C ILE A 158 6.15 4.20 12.69
N PRO A 159 4.82 4.08 12.73
CA PRO A 159 3.93 4.60 11.72
C PRO A 159 4.07 6.11 11.51
N ILE A 160 4.02 6.55 10.26
CA ILE A 160 4.06 7.97 9.93
C ILE A 160 2.79 8.43 9.23
N TRP A 161 2.37 9.66 9.50
CA TRP A 161 1.18 10.29 8.94
C TRP A 161 1.57 11.46 8.04
N SER A 162 0.86 11.68 6.94
CA SER A 162 1.03 12.92 6.16
C SER A 162 0.72 14.14 7.03
N ALA A 163 1.47 15.22 6.87
CA ALA A 163 1.32 16.44 7.68
C ALA A 163 -0.10 17.01 7.64
N ASN A 164 -0.76 16.87 6.50
CA ASN A 164 -2.12 17.35 6.26
C ASN A 164 -2.90 16.32 5.45
N PRO A 165 -4.25 16.38 5.48
CA PRO A 165 -5.07 15.59 4.58
C PRO A 165 -4.80 15.95 3.13
N ILE A 166 -4.67 14.94 2.28
CA ILE A 166 -4.38 15.05 0.85
C ILE A 166 -5.65 14.73 0.07
N THR A 167 -6.04 15.61 -0.83
CA THR A 167 -7.11 15.30 -1.80
C THR A 167 -6.56 14.41 -2.91
N LEU A 168 -7.13 13.22 -3.04
CA LEU A 168 -6.64 12.24 -3.99
C LEU A 168 -7.14 12.54 -5.42
N SER A 169 -6.23 12.37 -6.37
CA SER A 169 -6.48 12.43 -7.82
C SER A 169 -6.20 11.07 -8.47
N ALA A 170 -6.44 10.93 -9.75
CA ALA A 170 -6.19 9.67 -10.47
C ALA A 170 -4.73 9.17 -10.32
N ALA A 171 -3.78 10.08 -10.15
CA ALA A 171 -2.40 9.80 -9.79
C ALA A 171 -1.94 10.83 -8.75
N THR A 172 -1.80 10.39 -7.51
CA THR A 172 -1.31 11.22 -6.40
C THR A 172 0.11 10.82 -6.07
N THR A 173 0.98 11.80 -5.86
CA THR A 173 2.36 11.58 -5.41
C THR A 173 2.59 12.29 -4.10
N TYR A 174 3.22 11.62 -3.13
CA TYR A 174 3.58 12.19 -1.84
C TYR A 174 4.96 11.71 -1.38
N ASN A 175 5.82 12.63 -0.95
CA ASN A 175 7.17 12.29 -0.53
C ASN A 175 7.33 12.58 0.98
N PHE A 176 7.48 11.52 1.76
CA PHE A 176 7.73 11.63 3.19
C PHE A 176 9.21 11.92 3.51
N SER A 177 10.12 11.47 2.66
CA SER A 177 11.54 11.35 3.00
C SER A 177 12.40 12.56 2.64
N ASN A 178 11.87 13.57 1.97
CA ASN A 178 12.67 14.74 1.55
C ASN A 178 12.48 15.98 2.43
N ASN A 179 11.50 15.98 3.33
CA ASN A 179 11.22 17.10 4.23
C ASN A 179 10.38 16.65 5.42
N LEU A 180 10.85 16.90 6.64
CA LEU A 180 10.09 16.59 7.87
C LEU A 180 8.74 17.32 7.94
N ALA A 181 8.60 18.47 7.30
CA ALA A 181 7.33 19.19 7.22
C ALA A 181 6.22 18.43 6.45
N ASN A 182 6.57 17.35 5.74
CA ASN A 182 5.61 16.46 5.09
C ASN A 182 5.05 15.39 6.05
N VAL A 183 5.58 15.30 7.26
CA VAL A 183 5.15 14.33 8.27
C VAL A 183 4.42 15.07 9.39
N TYR A 184 3.33 14.50 9.87
CA TYR A 184 2.56 15.07 10.97
C TYR A 184 3.37 15.01 12.27
N SER A 185 3.53 16.16 12.94
CA SER A 185 4.29 16.26 14.20
C SER A 185 3.42 16.68 15.40
N GLY A 186 2.17 17.04 15.18
CA GLY A 186 1.31 17.57 16.25
C GLY A 186 1.81 18.88 16.87
N GLY A 187 2.85 19.49 16.27
CA GLY A 187 3.53 20.65 16.84
C GLY A 187 4.62 20.30 17.88
N ASP A 188 4.78 19.01 18.20
CA ASP A 188 5.91 18.55 19.00
C ASP A 188 7.18 18.54 18.14
N VAL A 189 8.16 19.31 18.56
CA VAL A 189 9.48 19.41 17.92
C VAL A 189 10.58 18.78 18.78
N SER A 190 10.21 18.27 19.95
CA SER A 190 11.16 17.67 20.90
C SER A 190 11.60 16.28 20.44
N VAL A 191 10.71 15.56 19.76
CA VAL A 191 10.96 14.23 19.20
C VAL A 191 10.83 14.29 17.67
N PRO A 192 11.86 13.92 16.93
CA PRO A 192 11.78 13.91 15.46
C PRO A 192 10.81 12.83 14.97
N THR A 193 9.93 13.21 14.06
CA THR A 193 8.94 12.29 13.44
C THR A 193 9.57 11.23 12.53
N MET A 194 10.76 11.52 12.00
CA MET A 194 11.56 10.60 11.21
C MET A 194 13.05 10.79 11.52
N HIS A 195 13.83 9.73 11.32
CA HIS A 195 15.27 9.77 11.47
C HIS A 195 15.95 10.51 10.32
N THR A 196 16.89 11.41 10.61
CA THR A 196 17.76 12.02 9.59
C THR A 196 18.84 11.03 9.19
N ILE A 197 18.65 10.31 8.09
CA ILE A 197 19.57 9.27 7.61
C ILE A 197 20.66 9.81 6.68
N ASN A 198 20.42 10.97 6.07
CA ASN A 198 21.42 11.72 5.30
C ASN A 198 20.98 13.19 5.19
N SER A 199 21.85 14.05 4.65
CA SER A 199 21.51 15.46 4.42
C SER A 199 20.28 15.59 3.52
N GLY A 200 19.18 16.11 4.11
CA GLY A 200 17.91 16.27 3.41
C GLY A 200 17.17 14.96 3.07
N LEU A 201 17.54 13.85 3.71
CA LEU A 201 16.88 12.56 3.56
C LEU A 201 16.50 12.00 4.93
N TYR A 202 15.25 11.57 5.05
CA TYR A 202 14.65 11.09 6.29
C TYR A 202 14.06 9.70 6.10
N GLY A 203 14.22 8.83 7.11
CA GLY A 203 13.68 7.47 7.18
C GLY A 203 12.72 7.30 8.35
N MET A 204 11.78 6.35 8.22
CA MET A 204 10.96 5.90 9.34
C MET A 204 11.87 5.30 10.41
N TRP A 205 11.56 5.57 11.66
CA TRP A 205 12.24 4.96 12.79
C TRP A 205 11.94 3.46 12.86
N MET A 206 12.97 2.63 12.75
CA MET A 206 12.87 1.17 12.90
C MET A 206 13.03 0.76 14.36
N GLY A 207 12.36 -0.35 14.74
CA GLY A 207 12.45 -0.96 16.07
C GLY A 207 11.11 -1.16 16.77
N GLU A 208 10.02 -0.53 16.29
CA GLU A 208 8.66 -0.77 16.78
C GLU A 208 8.19 -2.14 16.29
N MET A 209 8.10 -3.12 17.19
CA MET A 209 7.85 -4.51 16.86
C MET A 209 6.49 -5.03 17.36
N ILE A 210 5.81 -4.28 18.22
CA ILE A 210 4.56 -4.73 18.86
C ILE A 210 3.33 -3.89 18.49
N ASP A 211 3.48 -2.88 17.62
CA ASP A 211 2.42 -1.99 17.10
C ASP A 211 1.65 -1.26 18.22
N ASP A 212 2.40 -0.73 19.22
CA ASP A 212 1.82 0.03 20.34
C ASP A 212 2.03 1.55 20.23
N ASP A 213 2.55 2.01 19.10
CA ASP A 213 2.83 3.41 18.79
C ASP A 213 4.09 3.99 19.51
N TYR A 214 4.85 3.21 20.26
CA TYR A 214 6.03 3.65 21.00
C TYR A 214 7.23 2.74 20.72
N LEU A 215 8.41 3.31 20.67
CA LEU A 215 9.64 2.55 20.56
C LEU A 215 10.31 2.50 21.94
N ASP A 216 10.15 1.39 22.65
CA ASP A 216 10.56 1.28 24.03
C ASP A 216 11.08 -0.11 24.46
N ALA A 217 11.09 -0.37 25.76
CA ALA A 217 11.62 -1.60 26.33
C ALA A 217 10.76 -2.85 26.01
N VAL A 218 9.51 -2.69 25.60
CA VAL A 218 8.67 -3.83 25.24
C VAL A 218 9.06 -4.35 23.87
N ASP A 219 9.39 -3.46 22.94
CA ASP A 219 9.97 -3.82 21.64
C ASP A 219 11.31 -4.53 21.81
N TYR A 220 12.14 -4.04 22.75
CA TYR A 220 13.41 -4.71 23.08
C TYR A 220 13.19 -6.17 23.51
N ALA A 221 12.20 -6.43 24.35
CA ALA A 221 11.92 -7.79 24.79
C ALA A 221 11.48 -8.71 23.64
N SER A 222 10.78 -8.17 22.65
CA SER A 222 10.45 -8.88 21.41
C SER A 222 11.69 -9.15 20.57
N LEU A 223 12.52 -8.13 20.33
CA LEU A 223 13.78 -8.25 19.59
C LEU A 223 14.74 -9.24 20.26
N GLU A 224 14.90 -9.18 21.58
CA GLU A 224 15.76 -10.12 22.34
C GLU A 224 15.28 -11.57 22.18
N THR A 225 13.96 -11.78 22.14
CA THR A 225 13.39 -13.10 21.88
C THR A 225 13.77 -13.60 20.50
N ASP A 226 13.64 -12.78 19.48
CA ASP A 226 13.97 -13.13 18.11
C ASP A 226 15.48 -13.39 17.92
N ILE A 227 16.33 -12.57 18.54
CA ILE A 227 17.78 -12.79 18.56
C ILE A 227 18.12 -14.14 19.19
N ASN A 228 17.50 -14.47 20.33
CA ASN A 228 17.74 -15.74 21.02
C ASN A 228 17.27 -16.96 20.21
N LEU A 229 16.28 -16.79 19.36
CA LEU A 229 15.83 -17.82 18.42
C LEU A 229 16.75 -17.96 17.21
N SER A 230 17.72 -17.05 17.04
CA SER A 230 18.66 -17.02 15.91
C SER A 230 17.97 -17.11 14.56
N GLN A 231 16.95 -16.30 14.37
CA GLN A 231 16.15 -16.31 13.15
C GLN A 231 16.97 -15.84 11.96
N TYR A 232 16.78 -16.49 10.82
CA TYR A 232 17.39 -16.06 9.56
C TYR A 232 16.38 -16.23 8.40
N GLY A 233 16.50 -15.37 7.41
CA GLY A 233 15.54 -15.23 6.36
C GLY A 233 15.37 -16.46 5.48
N GLY A 234 14.22 -16.51 4.82
CA GLY A 234 13.88 -17.50 3.80
C GLY A 234 12.44 -17.97 3.82
N LEU A 235 11.73 -17.94 4.93
CA LEU A 235 10.36 -18.45 5.00
C LEU A 235 9.38 -17.50 5.71
N TYR A 236 9.84 -16.48 6.41
CA TYR A 236 9.00 -15.59 7.21
C TYR A 236 9.49 -14.16 7.14
N LEU A 237 8.57 -13.21 7.27
CA LEU A 237 8.89 -11.82 7.56
C LEU A 237 9.53 -11.80 8.95
N LEU A 238 10.76 -11.35 9.03
CA LEU A 238 11.51 -11.27 10.27
C LEU A 238 11.32 -9.87 10.86
N ASP A 239 10.44 -9.74 11.84
CA ASP A 239 10.17 -8.44 12.46
C ASP A 239 11.43 -7.87 13.11
N GLY A 240 12.26 -8.72 13.68
CA GLY A 240 13.53 -8.34 14.29
C GLY A 240 14.68 -8.04 13.33
N ASP A 241 14.57 -8.29 12.03
CA ASP A 241 15.58 -7.87 11.04
C ASP A 241 15.46 -6.37 10.78
N LEU A 242 16.06 -5.59 11.65
CA LEU A 242 15.96 -4.13 11.62
C LEU A 242 16.96 -3.49 10.66
N ASN A 243 18.03 -4.18 10.32
CA ASN A 243 19.08 -3.68 9.44
C ASN A 243 18.94 -4.17 7.98
N GLY A 244 18.00 -5.09 7.69
CA GLY A 244 17.70 -5.60 6.34
C GLY A 244 18.78 -6.55 5.80
N ASP A 245 19.50 -7.28 6.65
CA ASP A 245 20.51 -8.22 6.20
C ASP A 245 20.03 -9.67 6.17
N SER A 246 18.77 -9.90 6.53
CA SER A 246 18.06 -11.18 6.58
C SER A 246 18.47 -12.09 7.71
N TYR A 247 19.10 -11.57 8.74
CA TYR A 247 19.34 -12.22 10.00
C TYR A 247 18.71 -11.40 11.12
N VAL A 248 18.33 -12.06 12.21
CA VAL A 248 17.98 -11.37 13.46
C VAL A 248 19.06 -11.71 14.46
N ASP A 249 19.94 -10.76 14.71
CA ASP A 249 21.07 -10.95 15.60
C ASP A 249 21.45 -9.67 16.36
N ALA A 250 22.57 -9.73 17.08
CA ALA A 250 23.03 -8.59 17.86
C ALA A 250 23.36 -7.33 17.03
N THR A 251 23.48 -7.44 15.70
CA THR A 251 23.72 -6.27 14.84
C THR A 251 22.45 -5.46 14.64
N ASP A 252 21.27 -6.07 14.69
CA ASP A 252 19.96 -5.36 14.65
C ASP A 252 19.80 -4.49 15.88
N TYR A 253 20.11 -5.05 17.05
CA TYR A 253 20.16 -4.28 18.28
C TYR A 253 21.19 -3.15 18.20
N GLY A 254 22.44 -3.47 17.96
CA GLY A 254 23.55 -2.50 18.08
C GLY A 254 23.62 -1.47 16.97
N SER A 255 23.10 -1.78 15.76
CA SER A 255 23.18 -0.85 14.63
C SER A 255 21.91 -0.01 14.44
N VAL A 256 20.77 -0.44 14.98
CA VAL A 256 19.47 0.22 14.78
C VAL A 256 18.74 0.47 16.10
N PHE A 257 18.38 -0.59 16.83
CA PHE A 257 17.49 -0.50 17.98
C PHE A 257 18.06 0.35 19.12
N ASP A 258 19.31 0.12 19.52
CA ASP A 258 19.94 0.82 20.65
C ASP A 258 19.95 2.34 20.46
N TYR A 259 20.24 2.80 19.26
CA TYR A 259 20.18 4.23 18.96
C TYR A 259 18.73 4.74 18.94
N ASN A 260 17.82 4.06 18.23
CA ASN A 260 16.48 4.53 17.99
C ASN A 260 15.64 4.58 19.28
N SER A 261 15.72 3.54 20.13
CA SER A 261 14.98 3.47 21.40
C SER A 261 15.36 4.57 22.39
N ASN A 262 16.61 5.06 22.33
CA ASN A 262 17.08 6.16 23.15
C ASN A 262 16.59 7.54 22.70
N GLN A 263 15.88 7.66 21.57
CA GLN A 263 15.35 8.92 21.08
C GLN A 263 13.95 9.25 21.63
N GLY A 264 13.29 8.30 22.32
CA GLY A 264 11.94 8.48 22.86
C GLY A 264 10.89 8.68 21.77
N VAL A 265 11.07 8.00 20.64
CA VAL A 265 10.19 8.14 19.47
C VAL A 265 8.85 7.44 19.64
N TYR A 266 7.82 8.03 19.08
CA TYR A 266 6.46 7.52 19.08
C TYR A 266 5.70 7.98 17.84
N THR A 267 4.56 7.35 17.59
CA THR A 267 3.69 7.73 16.46
C THR A 267 3.04 9.09 16.69
N HIS A 268 3.37 10.07 15.86
CA HIS A 268 2.70 11.36 15.84
C HIS A 268 1.47 11.27 14.94
N ARG A 269 0.26 11.37 15.52
CA ARG A 269 -1.01 11.32 14.79
C ARG A 269 -1.93 12.47 15.15
N PRO A 270 -2.82 12.91 14.24
CA PRO A 270 -3.86 13.90 14.54
C PRO A 270 -4.83 13.38 15.62
N PHE A 271 -5.41 14.30 16.39
CA PHE A 271 -6.40 14.03 17.45
C PHE A 271 -7.80 14.44 17.00
#